data_9648b9961ff0630522ff28bc11e68c75
#
_entry.id   9648b9961ff0630522ff28bc11e68c75
#
_cell.length_a   1.000
_cell.length_b   1.000
_cell.length_c   1.000
_cell.angle_alpha   90.00
_cell.angle_beta   90.00
_cell.angle_gamma   90.00
#
_symmetry.space_group_name_H-M   'P 1'
#
loop_
_entity.id
_entity.type
_entity.pdbx_description
1 polymer ?
#
loop_
_entity_poly.entity_id
_entity_poly.type
_entity_poly.pdbx_seq_one_letter_code
_entity_poly.pdbx_strand_id
1 'polypeptide(L)'
;MTGDGDARSLTGSAQAALRERAVRMLQRGATHAAVAEAMGVNVRTIAKWSARFQISGWQGLGERRRGRRPGEQLALSEAQQAELIVVLKGKNPDQLQLPGVLWDRAAVRALIKKLFGLALTRQTVGVYLRKWGFSGKKPERRWAEQDPARVKAWLEQEYPKIKARARKEGALLLFGDEMGVRAGQTAGKTYSPRGQRAIVKLTGKRFSANVISVVGADGTLAFDVFQGTCDELRFMDFLDKLLAHFPERNKIFLILDNATFHKSAAIELWLEDHPRMELFFLPPYAPELNPDELLNQDVHAHVARRRPRDLETLIKMTVDYLATRTSEIVRNYFKGPHVSYAQ
;
A
#
# COMPACT_ATOMS: atom_id res chain seq x y z
N MET A 1 8.09 -53.04 20.19
CA MET A 1 7.37 -52.31 21.27
C MET A 1 7.64 -50.82 21.01
N THR A 2 6.70 -50.18 20.41
CA THR A 2 6.73 -48.74 20.03
C THR A 2 6.64 -47.93 21.31
N GLY A 3 7.66 -47.12 21.60
CA GLY A 3 7.71 -46.22 22.76
C GLY A 3 6.69 -45.10 22.62
N ASP A 4 5.51 -45.38 23.11
CA ASP A 4 4.43 -44.41 23.28
C ASP A 4 4.77 -43.51 24.48
N GLY A 5 5.00 -42.20 24.23
CA GLY A 5 4.97 -41.19 25.27
C GLY A 5 6.26 -40.58 25.76
N ASP A 6 7.18 -40.15 24.87
CA ASP A 6 8.24 -39.25 25.34
C ASP A 6 7.60 -37.92 25.83
N ALA A 7 7.72 -37.68 27.16
CA ALA A 7 7.22 -36.47 27.80
C ALA A 7 7.70 -35.17 27.12
N ARG A 8 8.76 -35.22 26.29
CA ARG A 8 9.27 -34.09 25.50
C ARG A 8 8.40 -33.77 24.28
N SER A 9 7.59 -34.71 23.80
CA SER A 9 6.65 -34.49 22.67
C SER A 9 5.35 -33.81 23.11
N LEU A 10 5.06 -33.75 24.39
CA LEU A 10 3.86 -33.13 24.94
C LEU A 10 3.89 -31.60 24.80
N THR A 11 2.68 -30.99 24.74
CA THR A 11 2.53 -29.52 24.80
C THR A 11 3.10 -28.94 26.09
N GLY A 12 3.43 -27.65 26.12
CA GLY A 12 3.99 -26.99 27.31
C GLY A 12 3.08 -27.10 28.53
N SER A 13 1.76 -26.95 28.34
CA SER A 13 0.73 -27.12 29.38
C SER A 13 0.63 -28.56 29.89
N ALA A 14 0.63 -29.56 29.00
CA ALA A 14 0.63 -30.96 29.40
C ALA A 14 1.90 -31.35 30.18
N GLN A 15 3.06 -30.80 29.79
CA GLN A 15 4.30 -30.98 30.55
C GLN A 15 4.27 -30.31 31.91
N ALA A 16 3.61 -29.14 32.06
CA ALA A 16 3.42 -28.50 33.35
C ALA A 16 2.53 -29.36 34.27
N ALA A 17 1.40 -29.83 33.76
CA ALA A 17 0.49 -30.72 34.49
C ALA A 17 1.19 -32.04 34.94
N LEU A 18 2.04 -32.61 34.05
CA LEU A 18 2.84 -33.77 34.37
C LEU A 18 3.82 -33.52 35.55
N ARG A 19 4.50 -32.35 35.53
CA ARG A 19 5.39 -31.92 36.61
C ARG A 19 4.65 -31.76 37.94
N GLU A 20 3.51 -31.10 37.92
CA GLU A 20 2.67 -30.91 39.11
C GLU A 20 2.18 -32.25 39.69
N ARG A 21 1.69 -33.16 38.84
CA ARG A 21 1.26 -34.49 39.27
C ARG A 21 2.40 -35.25 39.91
N ALA A 22 3.59 -35.24 39.33
CA ALA A 22 4.76 -35.91 39.89
C ALA A 22 5.13 -35.37 41.28
N VAL A 23 5.15 -34.04 41.47
CA VAL A 23 5.45 -33.43 42.77
C VAL A 23 4.38 -33.73 43.80
N ARG A 24 3.09 -33.74 43.44
CA ARG A 24 1.99 -34.13 44.34
C ARG A 24 2.12 -35.60 44.83
N MET A 25 2.60 -36.48 43.95
CA MET A 25 2.88 -37.87 44.35
C MET A 25 4.04 -37.97 45.37
N LEU A 26 5.11 -37.20 45.14
CA LEU A 26 6.22 -37.10 46.11
C LEU A 26 5.75 -36.57 47.48
N GLN A 27 4.91 -35.54 47.49
CA GLN A 27 4.33 -34.99 48.73
C GLN A 27 3.45 -35.98 49.51
N ARG A 28 2.89 -36.95 48.80
CA ARG A 28 2.10 -38.05 49.40
C ARG A 28 2.97 -39.22 49.86
N GLY A 29 4.30 -39.08 49.83
CA GLY A 29 5.24 -40.06 50.33
C GLY A 29 5.76 -41.07 49.29
N ALA A 30 5.42 -40.91 48.01
CA ALA A 30 5.98 -41.77 46.95
C ALA A 30 7.47 -41.54 46.76
N THR A 31 8.23 -42.58 46.45
CA THR A 31 9.66 -42.46 46.15
C THR A 31 9.88 -41.90 44.76
N HIS A 32 11.03 -41.26 44.52
CA HIS A 32 11.41 -40.75 43.20
C HIS A 32 11.40 -41.83 42.10
N ALA A 33 11.78 -43.08 42.46
CA ALA A 33 11.76 -44.23 41.53
C ALA A 33 10.32 -44.62 41.12
N ALA A 34 9.42 -44.73 42.10
CA ALA A 34 8.02 -45.07 41.85
C ALA A 34 7.29 -43.99 41.04
N VAL A 35 7.58 -42.68 41.30
CA VAL A 35 7.01 -41.59 40.52
C VAL A 35 7.58 -41.58 39.09
N ALA A 36 8.86 -41.85 38.90
CA ALA A 36 9.50 -41.92 37.59
C ALA A 36 8.88 -43.02 36.72
N GLU A 37 8.67 -44.21 37.31
CA GLU A 37 7.99 -45.33 36.65
C GLU A 37 6.55 -44.95 36.25
N ALA A 38 5.77 -44.46 37.22
CA ALA A 38 4.37 -44.04 37.00
C ALA A 38 4.19 -42.93 35.93
N MET A 39 5.19 -42.07 35.77
CA MET A 39 5.17 -40.97 34.81
C MET A 39 5.87 -41.30 33.49
N GLY A 40 6.50 -42.46 33.34
CA GLY A 40 7.26 -42.83 32.14
C GLY A 40 8.48 -41.93 31.87
N VAL A 41 9.15 -41.41 32.91
CA VAL A 41 10.29 -40.51 32.81
C VAL A 41 11.48 -41.00 33.64
N ASN A 42 12.66 -40.48 33.34
CA ASN A 42 13.85 -40.81 34.10
C ASN A 42 13.80 -40.27 35.54
N VAL A 43 14.29 -41.02 36.53
CA VAL A 43 14.38 -40.61 37.94
C VAL A 43 15.09 -39.26 38.14
N ARG A 44 16.14 -38.97 37.35
CA ARG A 44 16.82 -37.67 37.36
C ARG A 44 15.88 -36.52 36.97
N THR A 45 14.87 -36.78 36.12
CA THR A 45 13.87 -35.81 35.73
C THR A 45 12.96 -35.47 36.91
N ILE A 46 12.54 -36.45 37.68
CA ILE A 46 11.74 -36.29 38.91
C ILE A 46 12.54 -35.48 39.93
N ALA A 47 13.79 -35.82 40.17
CA ALA A 47 14.67 -35.09 41.10
C ALA A 47 14.80 -33.62 40.70
N LYS A 48 14.97 -33.31 39.38
CA LYS A 48 15.00 -31.92 38.88
C LYS A 48 13.67 -31.18 39.11
N TRP A 49 12.54 -31.86 38.97
CA TRP A 49 11.23 -31.25 39.22
C TRP A 49 11.02 -30.99 40.70
N SER A 50 11.37 -31.92 41.55
CA SER A 50 11.35 -31.78 43.02
C SER A 50 12.21 -30.58 43.46
N ALA A 51 13.46 -30.51 43.02
CA ALA A 51 14.36 -29.40 43.34
C ALA A 51 13.78 -28.05 42.90
N ARG A 52 13.20 -27.97 41.70
CA ARG A 52 12.54 -26.73 41.23
C ARG A 52 11.35 -26.34 42.09
N PHE A 53 10.58 -27.31 42.55
CA PHE A 53 9.46 -27.08 43.45
C PHE A 53 9.96 -26.51 44.79
N GLN A 54 11.04 -27.07 45.34
CA GLN A 54 11.65 -26.60 46.58
C GLN A 54 12.13 -25.18 46.51
N ILE A 55 12.68 -24.75 45.32
CA ILE A 55 13.21 -23.40 45.13
C ILE A 55 12.11 -22.38 44.83
N SER A 56 11.11 -22.72 44.01
CA SER A 56 10.18 -21.75 43.43
C SER A 56 8.69 -22.16 43.58
N GLY A 57 8.38 -23.14 44.40
CA GLY A 57 7.02 -23.64 44.61
C GLY A 57 6.36 -24.10 43.29
N TRP A 58 5.04 -24.04 43.25
CA TRP A 58 4.25 -24.42 42.07
C TRP A 58 4.58 -23.60 40.82
N GLN A 59 4.98 -22.37 41.00
CA GLN A 59 5.41 -21.49 39.86
C GLN A 59 6.63 -22.05 39.13
N GLY A 60 7.53 -22.73 39.86
CA GLY A 60 8.72 -23.39 39.30
C GLY A 60 8.41 -24.53 38.34
N LEU A 61 7.21 -25.10 38.43
CA LEU A 61 6.72 -26.21 37.62
C LEU A 61 5.94 -25.77 36.39
N GLY A 62 5.54 -24.52 36.30
CA GLY A 62 4.75 -23.94 35.23
C GLY A 62 5.37 -24.07 33.84
N GLU A 63 4.60 -23.68 32.84
CA GLU A 63 5.05 -23.68 31.47
C GLU A 63 6.22 -22.72 31.26
N ARG A 64 7.28 -23.14 30.61
CA ARG A 64 8.40 -22.31 30.22
C ARG A 64 8.46 -22.14 28.72
N ARG A 65 8.53 -20.90 28.28
CA ARG A 65 8.73 -20.60 26.87
C ARG A 65 10.03 -21.24 26.39
N ARG A 66 9.93 -22.09 25.34
CA ARG A 66 11.10 -22.71 24.72
C ARG A 66 11.78 -21.73 23.78
N GLY A 67 13.10 -21.85 23.63
CA GLY A 67 13.90 -21.03 22.71
C GLY A 67 14.61 -19.88 23.42
N ARG A 68 15.31 -19.09 22.62
CA ARG A 68 16.04 -17.92 23.10
C ARG A 68 15.09 -16.83 23.57
N ARG A 69 15.48 -16.10 24.60
CA ARG A 69 14.74 -14.94 25.03
C ARG A 69 14.82 -13.83 23.97
N PRO A 70 13.75 -13.03 23.78
CA PRO A 70 13.81 -11.88 22.91
C PRO A 70 14.97 -10.96 23.33
N GLY A 71 15.86 -10.63 22.38
CA GLY A 71 17.00 -9.75 22.65
C GLY A 71 18.31 -10.47 22.98
N GLU A 72 18.31 -11.77 23.32
CA GLU A 72 19.55 -12.51 23.57
C GLU A 72 20.28 -12.86 22.27
N GLN A 73 21.62 -12.71 22.26
CA GLN A 73 22.53 -13.03 21.16
C GLN A 73 22.16 -12.37 19.83
N LEU A 74 21.82 -11.10 19.86
CA LEU A 74 21.60 -10.33 18.63
C LEU A 74 22.94 -10.14 17.91
N ALA A 75 22.94 -10.31 16.60
CA ALA A 75 24.12 -10.08 15.76
C ALA A 75 24.50 -8.59 15.64
N LEU A 76 23.55 -7.70 15.89
CA LEU A 76 23.74 -6.24 15.91
C LEU A 76 23.51 -5.71 17.31
N SER A 77 24.43 -4.89 17.81
CA SER A 77 24.25 -4.14 19.07
C SER A 77 23.10 -3.14 18.95
N GLU A 78 22.62 -2.63 20.08
CA GLU A 78 21.57 -1.60 20.09
C GLU A 78 22.00 -0.32 19.37
N ALA A 79 23.25 0.11 19.58
CA ALA A 79 23.83 1.27 18.89
C ALA A 79 23.87 1.08 17.36
N GLN A 80 24.33 -0.09 16.89
CA GLN A 80 24.34 -0.42 15.47
C GLN A 80 22.93 -0.46 14.87
N GLN A 81 21.95 -0.97 15.61
CA GLN A 81 20.55 -0.96 15.17
C GLN A 81 20.01 0.47 15.07
N ALA A 82 20.29 1.34 16.03
CA ALA A 82 19.86 2.74 16.01
C ALA A 82 20.47 3.49 14.80
N GLU A 83 21.77 3.31 14.55
CA GLU A 83 22.45 3.90 13.38
C GLU A 83 21.81 3.45 12.06
N LEU A 84 21.56 2.16 11.91
CA LEU A 84 20.90 1.63 10.70
C LEU A 84 19.50 2.24 10.49
N ILE A 85 18.72 2.39 11.56
CA ILE A 85 17.37 2.98 11.48
C ILE A 85 17.45 4.43 10.98
N VAL A 86 18.40 5.21 11.47
CA VAL A 86 18.62 6.60 11.02
C VAL A 86 19.00 6.63 9.55
N VAL A 87 19.93 5.79 9.12
CA VAL A 87 20.36 5.72 7.72
C VAL A 87 19.21 5.30 6.81
N LEU A 88 18.45 4.26 7.18
CA LEU A 88 17.30 3.76 6.40
C LEU A 88 16.17 4.77 6.24
N LYS A 89 16.02 5.70 7.20
CA LYS A 89 15.02 6.77 7.13
C LYS A 89 15.46 7.99 6.35
N GLY A 90 16.76 8.28 6.33
CA GLY A 90 17.27 9.54 5.82
C GLY A 90 18.03 9.46 4.48
N LYS A 91 18.38 8.27 4.01
CA LYS A 91 19.19 8.11 2.80
C LYS A 91 18.67 6.97 1.92
N ASN A 92 18.95 7.06 0.62
CA ASN A 92 18.76 5.97 -0.33
C ASN A 92 20.06 5.15 -0.51
N PRO A 93 19.99 3.89 -0.99
CA PRO A 93 21.18 3.05 -1.19
C PRO A 93 22.25 3.66 -2.09
N ASP A 94 21.84 4.30 -3.21
CA ASP A 94 22.74 4.96 -4.19
C ASP A 94 23.56 6.09 -3.56
N GLN A 95 22.98 6.89 -2.68
CA GLN A 95 23.68 7.94 -1.91
C GLN A 95 24.81 7.37 -1.02
N LEU A 96 24.74 6.09 -0.72
CA LEU A 96 25.74 5.36 0.06
C LEU A 96 26.63 4.47 -0.83
N GLN A 97 26.62 4.67 -2.14
CA GLN A 97 27.36 3.86 -3.11
C GLN A 97 27.04 2.35 -3.02
N LEU A 98 25.77 2.04 -2.70
CA LEU A 98 25.24 0.70 -2.74
C LEU A 98 24.43 0.51 -4.02
N PRO A 99 24.32 -0.74 -4.55
CA PRO A 99 23.52 -1.02 -5.74
C PRO A 99 22.02 -0.71 -5.54
N GLY A 100 21.41 -0.04 -6.52
CA GLY A 100 19.99 0.25 -6.56
C GLY A 100 19.58 1.51 -5.77
N VAL A 101 18.34 1.94 -5.95
CA VAL A 101 17.75 3.15 -5.33
C VAL A 101 16.74 2.82 -4.21
N LEU A 102 16.39 1.55 -4.05
CA LEU A 102 15.39 1.09 -3.09
C LEU A 102 15.99 0.20 -2.02
N TRP A 103 15.58 0.42 -0.78
CA TRP A 103 15.92 -0.45 0.33
C TRP A 103 15.17 -1.80 0.24
N ASP A 104 15.82 -2.79 -0.33
CA ASP A 104 15.44 -4.19 -0.18
C ASP A 104 16.32 -4.91 0.86
N ARG A 105 16.00 -6.17 1.15
CA ARG A 105 16.80 -6.94 2.12
C ARG A 105 18.24 -7.15 1.68
N ALA A 106 18.53 -7.11 0.37
CA ALA A 106 19.89 -7.27 -0.14
C ALA A 106 20.69 -5.98 0.07
N ALA A 107 20.11 -4.81 -0.22
CA ALA A 107 20.71 -3.50 0.02
C ALA A 107 20.98 -3.26 1.52
N VAL A 108 20.04 -3.60 2.40
CA VAL A 108 20.25 -3.50 3.86
C VAL A 108 21.36 -4.44 4.33
N ARG A 109 21.43 -5.65 3.78
CA ARG A 109 22.54 -6.59 4.07
C ARG A 109 23.89 -6.02 3.64
N ALA A 110 23.94 -5.40 2.45
CA ALA A 110 25.15 -4.75 1.94
C ALA A 110 25.57 -3.58 2.82
N LEU A 111 24.62 -2.77 3.30
CA LEU A 111 24.87 -1.69 4.25
C LEU A 111 25.47 -2.20 5.56
N ILE A 112 24.88 -3.24 6.16
CA ILE A 112 25.37 -3.86 7.39
C ILE A 112 26.81 -4.35 7.22
N LYS A 113 27.11 -5.01 6.07
CA LYS A 113 28.47 -5.45 5.75
C LYS A 113 29.42 -4.27 5.57
N LYS A 114 28.98 -3.20 4.92
CA LYS A 114 29.79 -1.99 4.69
C LYS A 114 30.15 -1.27 5.98
N LEU A 115 29.16 -1.08 6.88
CA LEU A 115 29.36 -0.31 8.12
C LEU A 115 30.05 -1.12 9.23
N PHE A 116 29.70 -2.41 9.36
CA PHE A 116 30.10 -3.20 10.53
C PHE A 116 30.88 -4.47 10.20
N GLY A 117 31.14 -4.77 8.92
CA GLY A 117 31.81 -5.99 8.50
C GLY A 117 31.00 -7.29 8.71
N LEU A 118 29.73 -7.18 9.15
CA LEU A 118 28.90 -8.33 9.52
C LEU A 118 28.17 -8.93 8.31
N ALA A 119 28.32 -10.24 8.12
CA ALA A 119 27.64 -10.98 7.05
C ALA A 119 26.35 -11.63 7.59
N LEU A 120 25.21 -10.99 7.43
CA LEU A 120 23.90 -11.53 7.83
C LEU A 120 23.19 -12.22 6.67
N THR A 121 22.26 -13.14 6.97
CA THR A 121 21.36 -13.70 5.95
C THR A 121 20.24 -12.74 5.62
N ARG A 122 19.62 -12.87 4.43
CA ARG A 122 18.42 -12.08 4.06
C ARG A 122 17.26 -12.30 5.04
N GLN A 123 17.14 -13.50 5.59
CA GLN A 123 16.10 -13.83 6.58
C GLN A 123 16.34 -13.07 7.88
N THR A 124 17.58 -13.07 8.40
CA THR A 124 17.96 -12.33 9.60
C THR A 124 17.70 -10.82 9.44
N VAL A 125 18.09 -10.23 8.30
CA VAL A 125 17.79 -8.83 7.97
C VAL A 125 16.27 -8.58 7.98
N GLY A 126 15.48 -9.50 7.41
CA GLY A 126 14.03 -9.39 7.43
C GLY A 126 13.42 -9.45 8.84
N VAL A 127 14.05 -10.15 9.78
CA VAL A 127 13.64 -10.16 11.21
C VAL A 127 13.94 -8.80 11.84
N TYR A 128 15.13 -8.24 11.62
CA TYR A 128 15.49 -6.90 12.12
C TYR A 128 14.56 -5.82 11.57
N LEU A 129 14.33 -5.79 10.26
CA LEU A 129 13.42 -4.81 9.64
C LEU A 129 12.03 -4.83 10.28
N ARG A 130 11.45 -6.02 10.49
CA ARG A 130 10.15 -6.15 11.18
C ARG A 130 10.22 -5.66 12.63
N LYS A 131 11.28 -6.00 13.36
CA LYS A 131 11.50 -5.55 14.74
C LYS A 131 11.59 -4.02 14.81
N TRP A 132 12.19 -3.36 13.81
CA TRP A 132 12.31 -1.91 13.71
C TRP A 132 11.06 -1.23 13.17
N GLY A 133 9.98 -1.98 12.89
CA GLY A 133 8.72 -1.44 12.37
C GLY A 133 8.71 -1.18 10.86
N PHE A 134 9.71 -1.66 10.11
CA PHE A 134 9.71 -1.54 8.67
C PHE A 134 8.89 -2.65 8.00
N SER A 135 8.10 -2.30 7.01
CA SER A 135 7.37 -3.24 6.14
C SER A 135 7.63 -2.91 4.67
N GLY A 136 7.61 -3.93 3.82
CA GLY A 136 7.70 -3.71 2.37
C GLY A 136 6.50 -2.91 1.88
N LYS A 137 6.79 -1.78 1.23
CA LYS A 137 5.79 -0.89 0.61
C LYS A 137 6.13 -0.71 -0.87
N LYS A 138 5.12 -0.49 -1.70
CA LYS A 138 5.34 0.05 -3.03
C LYS A 138 5.77 1.50 -2.85
N PRO A 139 6.91 1.94 -3.43
CA PRO A 139 7.32 3.32 -3.29
C PRO A 139 6.32 4.25 -3.98
N GLU A 140 6.05 5.36 -3.35
CA GLU A 140 5.37 6.50 -3.95
C GLU A 140 6.33 7.16 -4.93
N ARG A 141 5.84 7.48 -6.11
CA ARG A 141 6.62 8.22 -7.10
C ARG A 141 6.35 9.71 -6.89
N ARG A 142 7.43 10.47 -6.71
CA ARG A 142 7.39 11.94 -6.74
C ARG A 142 8.34 12.42 -7.81
N TRP A 143 7.92 13.41 -8.54
CA TRP A 143 8.74 14.02 -9.55
C TRP A 143 9.86 14.84 -8.89
N ALA A 144 11.07 14.73 -9.40
CA ALA A 144 12.20 15.49 -8.86
C ALA A 144 12.03 17.01 -9.07
N GLU A 145 11.24 17.37 -10.07
CA GLU A 145 10.90 18.75 -10.45
C GLU A 145 9.76 19.35 -9.60
N GLN A 146 9.13 18.55 -8.72
CA GLN A 146 8.08 19.04 -7.82
C GLN A 146 8.64 20.03 -6.81
N ASP A 147 8.02 21.21 -6.71
CA ASP A 147 8.34 22.21 -5.69
C ASP A 147 7.45 22.05 -4.45
N PRO A 148 8.02 21.60 -3.31
CA PRO A 148 7.24 21.42 -2.07
C PRO A 148 6.65 22.74 -1.54
N ALA A 149 7.28 23.90 -1.83
CA ALA A 149 6.76 25.19 -1.39
C ALA A 149 5.48 25.56 -2.15
N ARG A 150 5.43 25.29 -3.46
CA ARG A 150 4.23 25.48 -4.28
C ARG A 150 3.11 24.54 -3.87
N VAL A 151 3.42 23.28 -3.59
CA VAL A 151 2.44 22.31 -3.07
C VAL A 151 1.84 22.81 -1.75
N LYS A 152 2.70 23.29 -0.84
CA LYS A 152 2.25 23.85 0.44
C LYS A 152 1.39 25.10 0.25
N ALA A 153 1.80 26.03 -0.61
CA ALA A 153 1.02 27.25 -0.91
C ALA A 153 -0.35 26.91 -1.51
N TRP A 154 -0.42 25.93 -2.41
CA TRP A 154 -1.68 25.43 -2.94
C TRP A 154 -2.61 24.93 -1.83
N LEU A 155 -2.14 24.03 -0.98
CA LEU A 155 -2.94 23.40 0.07
C LEU A 155 -3.41 24.39 1.15
N GLU A 156 -2.54 25.35 1.53
CA GLU A 156 -2.79 26.24 2.66
C GLU A 156 -3.44 27.59 2.22
N GLN A 157 -3.29 27.99 0.96
CA GLN A 157 -3.70 29.34 0.52
C GLN A 157 -4.58 29.33 -0.73
N GLU A 158 -4.16 28.66 -1.81
CA GLU A 158 -4.87 28.79 -3.10
C GLU A 158 -6.17 27.98 -3.12
N TYR A 159 -6.09 26.70 -2.85
CA TYR A 159 -7.27 25.85 -2.84
C TYR A 159 -8.35 26.29 -1.83
N PRO A 160 -8.02 26.66 -0.58
CA PRO A 160 -9.02 27.21 0.35
C PRO A 160 -9.76 28.44 -0.17
N LYS A 161 -9.06 29.32 -0.91
CA LYS A 161 -9.68 30.51 -1.57
C LYS A 161 -10.65 30.08 -2.69
N ILE A 162 -10.20 29.12 -3.53
CA ILE A 162 -11.04 28.57 -4.61
C ILE A 162 -12.30 27.94 -4.01
N LYS A 163 -12.16 27.11 -2.99
CA LYS A 163 -13.26 26.43 -2.30
C LYS A 163 -14.24 27.41 -1.64
N ALA A 164 -13.72 28.43 -0.96
CA ALA A 164 -14.55 29.48 -0.35
C ALA A 164 -15.32 30.27 -1.41
N ARG A 165 -14.67 30.61 -2.54
CA ARG A 165 -15.31 31.31 -3.65
C ARG A 165 -16.36 30.42 -4.33
N ALA A 166 -16.07 29.14 -4.57
CA ALA A 166 -17.04 28.20 -5.12
C ALA A 166 -18.31 28.13 -4.26
N ARG A 167 -18.16 28.06 -2.94
CA ARG A 167 -19.31 28.09 -2.01
C ARG A 167 -20.10 29.38 -2.10
N LYS A 168 -19.43 30.53 -2.13
CA LYS A 168 -20.07 31.86 -2.22
C LYS A 168 -20.86 32.05 -3.53
N GLU A 169 -20.31 31.54 -4.63
CA GLU A 169 -20.89 31.70 -5.97
C GLU A 169 -21.82 30.53 -6.35
N GLY A 170 -21.98 29.52 -5.49
CA GLY A 170 -22.78 28.31 -5.78
C GLY A 170 -22.18 27.49 -6.93
N ALA A 171 -20.87 27.59 -7.15
CA ALA A 171 -20.17 26.91 -8.24
C ALA A 171 -20.00 25.42 -7.93
N LEU A 172 -20.14 24.59 -8.95
CA LEU A 172 -19.77 23.17 -8.90
C LEU A 172 -18.24 23.07 -9.00
N LEU A 173 -17.58 22.49 -7.99
CA LEU A 173 -16.13 22.35 -7.95
C LEU A 173 -15.73 20.95 -8.36
N LEU A 174 -15.01 20.84 -9.48
CA LEU A 174 -14.59 19.60 -10.10
C LEU A 174 -13.08 19.52 -10.24
N PHE A 175 -12.56 18.31 -10.26
CA PHE A 175 -11.19 17.99 -10.63
C PHE A 175 -11.23 17.16 -11.89
N GLY A 176 -10.38 17.45 -12.86
CA GLY A 176 -10.33 16.74 -14.12
C GLY A 176 -8.93 16.27 -14.48
N ASP A 177 -8.89 15.25 -15.33
CA ASP A 177 -7.65 14.66 -15.86
C ASP A 177 -7.91 13.91 -17.17
N GLU A 178 -6.84 13.64 -17.91
CA GLU A 178 -6.87 12.83 -19.12
C GLU A 178 -6.06 11.54 -18.91
N MET A 179 -6.59 10.45 -19.39
CA MET A 179 -5.88 9.18 -19.38
C MET A 179 -5.95 8.44 -20.71
N GLY A 180 -4.86 7.76 -21.07
CA GLY A 180 -4.83 6.83 -22.20
C GLY A 180 -5.05 5.39 -21.76
N VAL A 181 -6.06 4.71 -22.29
CA VAL A 181 -6.35 3.29 -22.03
C VAL A 181 -5.85 2.47 -23.20
N ARG A 182 -5.04 1.44 -22.95
CA ARG A 182 -4.38 0.66 -24.02
C ARG A 182 -4.66 -0.83 -23.91
N ALA A 183 -4.76 -1.49 -25.08
CA ALA A 183 -4.78 -2.95 -25.14
C ALA A 183 -3.45 -3.57 -24.68
N GLY A 184 -3.50 -4.82 -24.26
CA GLY A 184 -2.31 -5.62 -23.94
C GLY A 184 -1.73 -5.42 -22.55
N GLN A 185 -2.28 -4.52 -21.74
CA GLN A 185 -1.92 -4.43 -20.35
C GLN A 185 -2.45 -5.64 -19.58
N THR A 186 -1.61 -6.20 -18.68
CA THR A 186 -2.01 -7.25 -17.75
C THR A 186 -1.76 -6.81 -16.33
N ALA A 187 -2.77 -6.88 -15.50
CA ALA A 187 -2.63 -6.58 -14.08
C ALA A 187 -3.00 -7.80 -13.23
N GLY A 188 -2.28 -7.96 -12.12
CA GLY A 188 -2.56 -8.97 -11.11
C GLY A 188 -1.71 -10.23 -11.23
N LYS A 189 -2.00 -11.16 -10.32
CA LYS A 189 -1.38 -12.49 -10.25
C LYS A 189 -2.45 -13.54 -10.54
N THR A 190 -2.05 -14.67 -11.10
CA THR A 190 -2.91 -15.84 -11.29
C THR A 190 -2.28 -17.08 -10.69
N TYR A 191 -3.08 -18.11 -10.47
CA TYR A 191 -2.60 -19.40 -9.99
C TYR A 191 -2.28 -20.32 -11.17
N SER A 192 -1.21 -21.09 -11.05
CA SER A 192 -0.83 -22.16 -11.94
C SER A 192 -0.17 -23.28 -11.16
N PRO A 193 -0.08 -24.52 -11.67
CA PRO A 193 0.64 -25.59 -11.02
C PRO A 193 2.08 -25.19 -10.67
N ARG A 194 2.59 -25.70 -9.55
CA ARG A 194 3.94 -25.39 -9.09
C ARG A 194 4.98 -25.78 -10.16
N GLY A 195 5.88 -24.84 -10.47
CA GLY A 195 6.90 -25.04 -11.52
C GLY A 195 6.42 -24.73 -12.94
N GLN A 196 5.14 -24.41 -13.17
CA GLN A 196 4.61 -24.01 -14.46
C GLN A 196 4.26 -22.52 -14.47
N ARG A 197 4.48 -21.86 -15.61
CA ARG A 197 4.05 -20.47 -15.79
C ARG A 197 2.65 -20.43 -16.40
N ALA A 198 1.77 -19.64 -15.84
CA ALA A 198 0.47 -19.35 -16.46
C ALA A 198 0.69 -18.62 -17.80
N ILE A 199 0.04 -19.10 -18.84
CA ILE A 199 0.08 -18.48 -20.16
C ILE A 199 -1.18 -17.63 -20.34
N VAL A 200 -0.97 -16.38 -20.70
CA VAL A 200 -2.01 -15.42 -21.01
C VAL A 200 -1.91 -15.07 -22.49
N LYS A 201 -2.91 -15.44 -23.26
CA LYS A 201 -2.96 -15.04 -24.68
C LYS A 201 -3.42 -13.58 -24.77
N LEU A 202 -2.60 -12.74 -25.35
CA LEU A 202 -2.87 -11.32 -25.61
C LEU A 202 -3.05 -11.12 -27.12
N THR A 203 -3.80 -10.08 -27.50
CA THR A 203 -3.82 -9.63 -28.88
C THR A 203 -2.49 -8.96 -29.25
N GLY A 204 -1.96 -9.24 -30.43
CA GLY A 204 -0.80 -8.52 -30.98
C GLY A 204 -1.17 -7.15 -31.57
N LYS A 205 -2.47 -6.83 -31.66
CA LYS A 205 -2.94 -5.54 -32.17
C LYS A 205 -2.72 -4.44 -31.13
N ARG A 206 -2.24 -3.29 -31.59
CA ARG A 206 -2.05 -2.09 -30.76
C ARG A 206 -3.20 -1.13 -31.04
N PHE A 207 -4.06 -0.95 -30.07
CA PHE A 207 -5.11 0.06 -30.08
C PHE A 207 -5.23 0.71 -28.70
N SER A 208 -5.68 1.96 -28.70
CA SER A 208 -5.86 2.75 -27.49
C SER A 208 -7.06 3.67 -27.64
N ALA A 209 -7.68 3.99 -26.53
CA ALA A 209 -8.67 5.04 -26.41
C ALA A 209 -8.17 6.04 -25.36
N ASN A 210 -8.64 7.27 -25.43
CA ASN A 210 -8.42 8.29 -24.42
C ASN A 210 -9.73 8.55 -23.67
N VAL A 211 -9.59 8.99 -22.44
CA VAL A 211 -10.69 9.41 -21.56
C VAL A 211 -10.36 10.78 -21.04
N ILE A 212 -11.31 11.69 -21.09
CA ILE A 212 -11.33 12.90 -20.26
C ILE A 212 -12.39 12.63 -19.19
N SER A 213 -12.06 12.89 -17.94
CA SER A 213 -12.99 12.75 -16.84
C SER A 213 -12.91 13.91 -15.86
N VAL A 214 -14.00 14.11 -15.14
CA VAL A 214 -14.07 15.06 -14.01
C VAL A 214 -14.80 14.43 -12.85
N VAL A 215 -14.30 14.67 -11.65
CA VAL A 215 -14.88 14.18 -10.40
C VAL A 215 -15.13 15.32 -9.42
N GLY A 216 -16.22 15.24 -8.66
CA GLY A 216 -16.58 16.17 -7.59
C GLY A 216 -16.66 15.49 -6.23
N ALA A 217 -16.35 16.24 -5.16
CA ALA A 217 -16.46 15.75 -3.79
C ALA A 217 -17.92 15.46 -3.38
N ASP A 218 -18.88 16.00 -4.10
CA ASP A 218 -20.31 15.68 -3.96
C ASP A 218 -20.70 14.32 -4.55
N GLY A 219 -19.80 13.68 -5.28
CA GLY A 219 -20.01 12.41 -5.98
C GLY A 219 -20.33 12.59 -7.45
N THR A 220 -20.16 13.79 -8.00
CA THR A 220 -20.29 14.08 -9.42
C THR A 220 -19.21 13.34 -10.21
N LEU A 221 -19.60 12.75 -11.35
CA LEU A 221 -18.71 12.19 -12.38
C LEU A 221 -19.26 12.55 -13.76
N ALA A 222 -18.44 13.14 -14.61
CA ALA A 222 -18.69 13.25 -16.03
C ALA A 222 -17.44 12.80 -16.80
N PHE A 223 -17.62 12.21 -17.98
CA PHE A 223 -16.51 11.68 -18.78
C PHE A 223 -16.85 11.60 -20.25
N ASP A 224 -15.84 11.58 -21.09
CA ASP A 224 -15.91 11.25 -22.52
C ASP A 224 -14.81 10.24 -22.85
N VAL A 225 -15.13 9.25 -23.71
CA VAL A 225 -14.20 8.18 -24.14
C VAL A 225 -14.11 8.23 -25.66
N PHE A 226 -12.91 8.47 -26.19
CA PHE A 226 -12.73 8.72 -27.61
C PHE A 226 -11.44 8.09 -28.16
N GLN A 227 -11.37 7.98 -29.46
CA GLN A 227 -10.15 7.63 -30.21
C GLN A 227 -9.42 8.89 -30.67
N GLY A 228 -8.10 8.84 -30.73
CA GLY A 228 -7.27 9.94 -31.20
C GLY A 228 -6.60 10.69 -30.05
N THR A 229 -5.98 11.82 -30.36
CA THR A 229 -5.26 12.64 -29.38
C THR A 229 -6.23 13.52 -28.62
N CYS A 230 -5.96 13.76 -27.33
CA CYS A 230 -6.59 14.83 -26.62
C CYS A 230 -5.84 16.12 -26.94
N ASP A 231 -6.49 16.97 -27.72
CA ASP A 231 -6.02 18.29 -28.09
C ASP A 231 -7.00 19.36 -27.59
N GLU A 232 -6.70 20.62 -27.87
CA GLU A 232 -7.53 21.75 -27.43
C GLU A 232 -8.95 21.70 -27.99
N LEU A 233 -9.15 21.23 -29.23
CA LEU A 233 -10.48 21.14 -29.83
C LEU A 233 -11.33 20.07 -29.12
N ARG A 234 -10.74 18.92 -28.85
CA ARG A 234 -11.39 17.84 -28.10
C ARG A 234 -11.71 18.26 -26.68
N PHE A 235 -10.81 19.02 -26.06
CA PHE A 235 -11.03 19.54 -24.72
C PHE A 235 -12.17 20.56 -24.68
N MET A 236 -12.24 21.50 -25.65
CA MET A 236 -13.37 22.44 -25.78
C MET A 236 -14.72 21.70 -25.96
N ASP A 237 -14.77 20.71 -26.86
CA ASP A 237 -15.98 19.86 -27.05
C ASP A 237 -16.40 19.19 -25.73
N PHE A 238 -15.45 18.74 -24.92
CA PHE A 238 -15.75 18.19 -23.59
C PHE A 238 -16.28 19.26 -22.63
N LEU A 239 -15.70 20.48 -22.61
CA LEU A 239 -16.17 21.57 -21.78
C LEU A 239 -17.59 22.00 -22.16
N ASP A 240 -17.93 22.05 -23.45
CA ASP A 240 -19.29 22.31 -23.94
C ASP A 240 -20.29 21.27 -23.45
N LYS A 241 -19.92 19.98 -23.56
CA LYS A 241 -20.72 18.87 -23.03
C LYS A 241 -20.88 18.96 -21.52
N LEU A 242 -19.85 19.35 -20.80
CA LEU A 242 -19.88 19.52 -19.34
C LEU A 242 -20.83 20.65 -18.92
N LEU A 243 -20.79 21.81 -19.61
CA LEU A 243 -21.73 22.91 -19.41
C LEU A 243 -23.17 22.52 -19.72
N ALA A 244 -23.40 21.74 -20.78
CA ALA A 244 -24.69 21.24 -21.16
C ALA A 244 -25.23 20.19 -20.17
N HIS A 245 -24.35 19.41 -19.55
CA HIS A 245 -24.72 18.38 -18.57
C HIS A 245 -25.20 18.97 -17.24
N PHE A 246 -24.74 20.18 -16.89
CA PHE A 246 -25.12 20.88 -15.64
C PHE A 246 -25.73 22.25 -15.94
N PRO A 247 -26.90 22.32 -16.62
CA PRO A 247 -27.52 23.57 -17.02
C PRO A 247 -28.01 24.39 -15.80
N GLU A 248 -28.35 23.73 -14.69
CA GLU A 248 -28.84 24.32 -13.45
C GLU A 248 -27.74 24.95 -12.61
N ARG A 249 -26.47 24.67 -12.89
CA ARG A 249 -25.34 25.24 -12.15
C ARG A 249 -24.98 26.60 -12.68
N ASN A 250 -24.92 27.59 -11.79
CA ASN A 250 -24.53 28.95 -12.18
C ASN A 250 -23.10 29.03 -12.69
N LYS A 251 -22.19 28.29 -12.07
CA LYS A 251 -20.77 28.20 -12.43
C LYS A 251 -20.21 26.82 -12.23
N ILE A 252 -19.17 26.51 -12.99
CA ILE A 252 -18.32 25.31 -12.83
C ILE A 252 -16.88 25.81 -12.64
N PHE A 253 -16.27 25.42 -11.54
CA PHE A 253 -14.86 25.60 -11.25
C PHE A 253 -14.16 24.28 -11.50
N LEU A 254 -13.29 24.23 -12.51
CA LEU A 254 -12.60 23.01 -12.91
C LEU A 254 -11.12 23.14 -12.60
N ILE A 255 -10.60 22.23 -11.78
CA ILE A 255 -9.20 22.14 -11.40
C ILE A 255 -8.55 21.06 -12.25
N LEU A 256 -7.47 21.41 -12.95
CA LEU A 256 -6.76 20.58 -13.91
C LEU A 256 -5.26 20.52 -13.59
N ASP A 257 -4.56 19.66 -14.27
CA ASP A 257 -3.10 19.67 -14.32
C ASP A 257 -2.59 20.86 -15.18
N ASN A 258 -1.28 20.97 -15.35
CA ASN A 258 -0.65 22.03 -16.12
C ASN A 258 -0.35 21.63 -17.58
N ALA A 259 -1.14 20.75 -18.21
CA ALA A 259 -0.95 20.45 -19.62
C ALA A 259 -1.04 21.73 -20.47
N THR A 260 -0.15 21.84 -21.45
CA THR A 260 0.03 23.08 -22.22
C THR A 260 -1.22 23.49 -23.00
N PHE A 261 -1.97 22.53 -23.50
CA PHE A 261 -3.19 22.81 -24.27
C PHE A 261 -4.32 23.40 -23.42
N HIS A 262 -4.37 23.13 -22.09
CA HIS A 262 -5.34 23.76 -21.18
C HIS A 262 -5.17 25.30 -21.08
N LYS A 263 -4.00 25.80 -21.44
CA LYS A 263 -3.62 27.21 -21.37
C LYS A 263 -3.36 27.82 -22.76
N SER A 264 -3.91 27.20 -23.79
CA SER A 264 -3.79 27.72 -25.13
C SER A 264 -4.67 28.97 -25.34
N ALA A 265 -4.24 29.84 -26.28
CA ALA A 265 -5.03 31.02 -26.64
C ALA A 265 -6.46 30.66 -27.10
N ALA A 266 -6.65 29.48 -27.70
CA ALA A 266 -7.97 29.00 -28.11
C ALA A 266 -8.88 28.71 -26.89
N ILE A 267 -8.32 28.14 -25.82
CA ILE A 267 -9.06 27.91 -24.57
C ILE A 267 -9.35 29.22 -23.85
N GLU A 268 -8.39 30.15 -23.81
CA GLU A 268 -8.59 31.48 -23.24
C GLU A 268 -9.75 32.21 -23.92
N LEU A 269 -9.76 32.23 -25.27
CA LEU A 269 -10.84 32.83 -26.07
C LEU A 269 -12.17 32.14 -25.82
N TRP A 270 -12.18 30.79 -25.78
CA TRP A 270 -13.39 30.01 -25.47
C TRP A 270 -13.96 30.37 -24.09
N LEU A 271 -13.12 30.57 -23.09
CA LEU A 271 -13.54 30.97 -21.73
C LEU A 271 -14.16 32.37 -21.68
N GLU A 272 -13.73 33.32 -22.52
CA GLU A 272 -14.36 34.66 -22.64
C GLU A 272 -15.83 34.53 -23.03
N ASP A 273 -16.14 33.60 -23.94
CA ASP A 273 -17.51 33.36 -24.40
C ASP A 273 -18.33 32.48 -23.42
N HIS A 274 -17.67 31.85 -22.44
CA HIS A 274 -18.30 30.91 -21.51
C HIS A 274 -18.08 31.27 -20.03
N PRO A 275 -18.63 32.42 -19.55
CA PRO A 275 -18.37 32.95 -18.19
C PRO A 275 -18.85 32.04 -17.04
N ARG A 276 -19.59 30.98 -17.36
CA ARG A 276 -19.97 29.93 -16.40
C ARG A 276 -18.83 28.96 -16.09
N MET A 277 -17.78 28.88 -16.90
CA MET A 277 -16.63 28.01 -16.71
C MET A 277 -15.43 28.81 -16.22
N GLU A 278 -14.74 28.31 -15.23
CA GLU A 278 -13.46 28.85 -14.79
C GLU A 278 -12.47 27.74 -14.49
N LEU A 279 -11.27 27.86 -15.04
CA LEU A 279 -10.21 26.89 -14.91
C LEU A 279 -9.21 27.30 -13.84
N PHE A 280 -8.78 26.35 -13.04
CA PHE A 280 -7.73 26.45 -12.04
C PHE A 280 -6.69 25.36 -12.28
N PHE A 281 -5.46 25.57 -11.85
CA PHE A 281 -4.38 24.63 -12.14
C PHE A 281 -3.68 24.18 -10.87
N LEU A 282 -3.48 22.87 -10.76
CA LEU A 282 -2.69 22.25 -9.70
C LEU A 282 -1.22 22.75 -9.75
N PRO A 283 -0.48 22.63 -8.64
CA PRO A 283 0.96 22.85 -8.69
C PRO A 283 1.62 21.94 -9.75
N PRO A 284 2.63 22.42 -10.48
CA PRO A 284 3.34 21.58 -11.44
C PRO A 284 3.92 20.33 -10.79
N TYR A 285 3.90 19.22 -11.54
CA TYR A 285 4.45 17.93 -11.11
C TYR A 285 3.84 17.36 -9.83
N ALA A 286 2.56 17.67 -9.53
CA ALA A 286 1.86 17.21 -8.34
C ALA A 286 0.56 16.42 -8.66
N PRO A 287 0.60 15.35 -9.49
CA PRO A 287 -0.59 14.59 -9.86
C PRO A 287 -1.25 13.91 -8.64
N GLU A 288 -0.49 13.62 -7.59
CA GLU A 288 -1.03 13.03 -6.37
C GLU A 288 -2.07 13.89 -5.66
N LEU A 289 -2.13 15.19 -5.99
CA LEU A 289 -3.16 16.11 -5.48
C LEU A 289 -4.47 16.03 -6.27
N ASN A 290 -4.48 15.37 -7.43
CA ASN A 290 -5.69 15.23 -8.24
C ASN A 290 -6.51 14.00 -7.83
N PRO A 291 -7.73 14.14 -7.29
CA PRO A 291 -8.59 12.99 -6.99
C PRO A 291 -8.94 12.13 -8.22
N ASP A 292 -8.97 12.72 -9.42
CA ASP A 292 -9.29 12.03 -10.67
C ASP A 292 -8.22 10.98 -11.05
N GLU A 293 -6.98 11.16 -10.62
CA GLU A 293 -5.92 10.16 -10.76
C GLU A 293 -6.27 8.81 -10.08
N LEU A 294 -7.10 8.83 -9.03
CA LEU A 294 -7.58 7.59 -8.40
C LEU A 294 -8.65 6.90 -9.26
N LEU A 295 -9.50 7.66 -9.94
CA LEU A 295 -10.40 7.12 -10.95
C LEU A 295 -9.61 6.50 -12.11
N ASN A 296 -8.56 7.20 -12.58
CA ASN A 296 -7.67 6.74 -13.65
C ASN A 296 -7.01 5.40 -13.29
N GLN A 297 -6.49 5.27 -12.08
CA GLN A 297 -5.90 4.02 -11.59
C GLN A 297 -6.93 2.88 -11.53
N ASP A 298 -8.16 3.18 -11.14
CA ASP A 298 -9.24 2.19 -11.05
C ASP A 298 -9.66 1.70 -12.44
N VAL A 299 -9.82 2.61 -13.42
CA VAL A 299 -10.11 2.28 -14.82
C VAL A 299 -8.99 1.44 -15.43
N HIS A 300 -7.73 1.84 -15.25
CA HIS A 300 -6.59 1.06 -15.74
C HIS A 300 -6.56 -0.36 -15.16
N ALA A 301 -6.80 -0.51 -13.86
CA ALA A 301 -6.84 -1.83 -13.22
C ALA A 301 -7.98 -2.70 -13.76
N HIS A 302 -9.13 -2.09 -14.08
CA HIS A 302 -10.28 -2.79 -14.65
C HIS A 302 -10.00 -3.28 -16.08
N VAL A 303 -9.55 -2.38 -16.95
CA VAL A 303 -9.25 -2.69 -18.35
C VAL A 303 -8.14 -3.73 -18.48
N ALA A 304 -7.06 -3.59 -17.69
CA ALA A 304 -5.94 -4.52 -17.70
C ALA A 304 -6.34 -5.97 -17.33
N ARG A 305 -7.42 -6.17 -16.59
CA ARG A 305 -7.96 -7.50 -16.23
C ARG A 305 -8.84 -8.11 -17.33
N ARG A 306 -9.44 -7.31 -18.19
CA ARG A 306 -10.52 -7.73 -19.12
C ARG A 306 -10.07 -8.04 -20.53
N ARG A 307 -8.94 -7.56 -21.00
CA ARG A 307 -8.31 -7.87 -22.28
C ARG A 307 -9.22 -7.66 -23.49
N PRO A 308 -9.54 -6.43 -23.83
CA PRO A 308 -10.33 -6.13 -25.03
C PRO A 308 -9.65 -6.69 -26.28
N ARG A 309 -10.44 -7.13 -27.27
CA ARG A 309 -9.96 -7.75 -28.52
C ARG A 309 -9.76 -6.74 -29.64
N ASP A 310 -10.48 -5.63 -29.58
CA ASP A 310 -10.51 -4.53 -30.54
C ASP A 310 -10.82 -3.20 -29.84
N LEU A 311 -10.73 -2.12 -30.60
CA LEU A 311 -10.93 -0.77 -30.09
C LEU A 311 -12.38 -0.54 -29.62
N GLU A 312 -13.36 -1.03 -30.36
CA GLU A 312 -14.77 -0.88 -30.02
C GLU A 312 -15.07 -1.53 -28.65
N THR A 313 -14.59 -2.77 -28.47
CA THR A 313 -14.68 -3.47 -27.19
C THR A 313 -13.98 -2.71 -26.07
N LEU A 314 -12.81 -2.09 -26.34
CA LEU A 314 -12.09 -1.29 -25.35
C LEU A 314 -12.91 -0.07 -24.93
N ILE A 315 -13.42 0.70 -25.91
CA ILE A 315 -14.23 1.90 -25.64
C ILE A 315 -15.48 1.51 -24.87
N LYS A 316 -16.27 0.56 -25.40
CA LYS A 316 -17.50 0.10 -24.75
C LYS A 316 -17.26 -0.33 -23.30
N MET A 317 -16.26 -1.17 -23.08
CA MET A 317 -15.91 -1.66 -21.74
C MET A 317 -15.50 -0.53 -20.79
N THR A 318 -14.80 0.48 -21.30
CA THR A 318 -14.39 1.65 -20.51
C THR A 318 -15.59 2.50 -20.13
N VAL A 319 -16.48 2.78 -21.10
CA VAL A 319 -17.75 3.50 -20.87
C VAL A 319 -18.63 2.75 -19.87
N ASP A 320 -18.86 1.45 -20.11
CA ASP A 320 -19.70 0.62 -19.23
C ASP A 320 -19.15 0.63 -17.79
N TYR A 321 -17.81 0.59 -17.65
CA TYR A 321 -17.18 0.64 -16.33
C TYR A 321 -17.35 1.98 -15.63
N LEU A 322 -17.07 3.07 -16.32
CA LEU A 322 -17.24 4.43 -15.79
C LEU A 322 -18.70 4.69 -15.38
N ALA A 323 -19.66 4.24 -16.19
CA ALA A 323 -21.09 4.34 -15.89
C ALA A 323 -21.51 3.56 -14.62
N THR A 324 -20.73 2.57 -14.18
CA THR A 324 -21.01 1.87 -12.91
C THR A 324 -20.49 2.62 -11.67
N ARG A 325 -19.77 3.71 -11.83
CA ARG A 325 -19.23 4.49 -10.70
C ARG A 325 -20.34 5.30 -10.05
N THR A 326 -20.85 4.79 -8.94
CA THR A 326 -21.86 5.50 -8.15
C THR A 326 -21.27 6.74 -7.46
N SER A 327 -22.11 7.71 -7.11
CA SER A 327 -21.69 8.90 -6.36
C SER A 327 -20.95 8.55 -5.06
N GLU A 328 -21.26 7.43 -4.41
CA GLU A 328 -20.55 6.96 -3.22
C GLU A 328 -19.11 6.53 -3.56
N ILE A 329 -18.92 5.81 -4.66
CA ILE A 329 -17.58 5.39 -5.14
C ILE A 329 -16.75 6.63 -5.48
N VAL A 330 -17.34 7.60 -6.19
CA VAL A 330 -16.65 8.85 -6.56
C VAL A 330 -16.22 9.63 -5.32
N ARG A 331 -17.06 9.76 -4.31
CA ARG A 331 -16.67 10.39 -3.03
C ARG A 331 -15.49 9.68 -2.35
N ASN A 332 -15.34 8.38 -2.55
CA ASN A 332 -14.22 7.65 -1.97
C ASN A 332 -12.87 8.03 -2.60
N TYR A 333 -12.84 8.51 -3.84
CA TYR A 333 -11.61 9.04 -4.46
C TYR A 333 -11.07 10.27 -3.73
N PHE A 334 -11.88 10.98 -2.96
CA PHE A 334 -11.47 12.12 -2.14
C PHE A 334 -10.96 11.75 -0.75
N LYS A 335 -11.00 10.47 -0.35
CA LYS A 335 -10.56 10.00 0.99
C LYS A 335 -9.09 9.61 1.05
N GLY A 336 -8.36 9.66 -0.07
CA GLY A 336 -6.93 9.35 -0.10
C GLY A 336 -6.11 10.35 0.73
N PRO A 337 -4.94 9.95 1.25
CA PRO A 337 -4.13 10.79 2.14
C PRO A 337 -3.66 12.11 1.49
N HIS A 338 -3.49 12.13 0.17
CA HIS A 338 -3.02 13.31 -0.57
C HIS A 338 -4.16 14.17 -1.13
N VAL A 339 -5.37 13.63 -1.23
CA VAL A 339 -6.54 14.28 -1.83
C VAL A 339 -7.64 14.63 -0.82
N SER A 340 -7.47 14.26 0.45
CA SER A 340 -8.45 14.55 1.50
C SER A 340 -8.66 16.05 1.76
N TYR A 341 -7.77 16.91 1.33
CA TYR A 341 -7.92 18.36 1.35
C TYR A 341 -9.09 18.85 0.48
N ALA A 342 -9.44 18.07 -0.54
CA ALA A 342 -10.46 18.41 -1.54
C ALA A 342 -11.89 17.97 -1.16
N GLN A 343 -12.07 17.37 0.03
CA GLN A 343 -13.38 16.97 0.57
C GLN A 343 -14.31 18.15 0.86
#